data_4556bbcfee6c0ec9226ceaa8448b7b69
#
_entry.id   4556bbcfee6c0ec9226ceaa8448b7b69
#
_cell.length_a   1.000
_cell.length_b   1.000
_cell.length_c   1.000
_cell.angle_alpha   90.00
_cell.angle_beta   90.00
_cell.angle_gamma   90.00
#
_symmetry.space_group_name_H-M   'P 1'
#
loop_
_entity.id
_entity.type
_entity.pdbx_description
1 polymer ?
#
loop_
_entity_poly.entity_id
_entity_poly.type
_entity_poly.pdbx_seq_one_letter_code
_entity_poly.pdbx_strand_id
1 'polypeptide(L)'
;MKFQIFNAMKKNSKLIFTLFSMLLVFIACEPEEVITEVIVTTIEGPGQTISDLPFQKSGVVSASILSTPTSFSYFTNYSEQLPSGAIDLTAGNSASFSNYFPQTIYKFLAFGASLDTDNLELNRYAVDPETNQITRAGAIPLAASLSQVLIINDNLGVYTIFDTPSLFLFNPTTMQFIQEIPMPNAVQVDALPNQTNAYFHIIHRQQDNRIFLPLTTNSPVSPQFYDAEDIYVEVVNLNTLAWEKTAVFNQATYPLTRGMENPMVDEEGNIYLLTQGQYSLDFQFGPTAPPRSRPQILKIPANSTDFDPDYAFNPVNFIGFQNSVAQLCTGSIYGADGIAYAVMTAEADVPRVNELLALLAMGTITDAEFNELAALVTNSPNMRWTRIDLNAQTAEVIPDIPFTAGFVYPFSYTSDGKFYFQVFNPDQAANGYYEYDPATNTSTNVFTVAAGGVATQLFILEE
;
A
#
# COMPACT_ATOMS: atom_id res chain seq x y z
N MET A 1 16.84 5.02 32.04
CA MET A 1 16.24 3.94 31.25
C MET A 1 16.03 4.34 29.79
N LYS A 2 15.29 5.42 29.44
CA LYS A 2 15.15 5.91 28.06
C LYS A 2 16.46 6.13 27.28
N PHE A 3 17.51 6.58 27.95
CA PHE A 3 18.80 6.89 27.34
C PHE A 3 19.63 5.64 26.94
N GLN A 4 19.45 4.52 27.61
CA GLN A 4 20.16 3.27 27.28
C GLN A 4 19.50 2.51 26.15
N ILE A 5 18.17 2.56 26.05
CA ILE A 5 17.41 2.00 24.95
C ILE A 5 17.76 2.74 23.63
N PHE A 6 17.89 4.06 23.71
CA PHE A 6 18.26 4.90 22.56
C PHE A 6 19.67 4.57 22.03
N ASN A 7 20.62 4.22 22.92
CA ASN A 7 21.97 3.85 22.51
C ASN A 7 22.06 2.42 21.93
N ALA A 8 21.26 1.48 22.43
CA ALA A 8 21.15 0.15 21.84
C ALA A 8 20.53 0.21 20.44
N MET A 9 19.48 0.99 20.28
CA MET A 9 18.85 1.24 18.98
C MET A 9 19.79 1.96 18.01
N LYS A 10 20.59 2.92 18.48
CA LYS A 10 21.56 3.65 17.65
C LYS A 10 22.72 2.75 17.15
N LYS A 11 23.09 1.74 17.94
CA LYS A 11 24.16 0.80 17.58
C LYS A 11 23.66 -0.22 16.53
N ASN A 12 22.39 -0.56 16.59
CA ASN A 12 21.74 -1.51 15.69
C ASN A 12 20.99 -0.82 14.53
N SER A 13 21.04 0.54 14.46
CA SER A 13 20.31 1.32 13.46
C SER A 13 20.66 0.94 11.99
N LYS A 14 21.90 0.48 11.75
CA LYS A 14 22.27 -0.01 10.41
C LYS A 14 21.54 -1.29 10.02
N LEU A 15 21.22 -2.13 11.01
CA LEU A 15 20.55 -3.40 10.77
C LEU A 15 19.03 -3.24 10.74
N ILE A 16 18.49 -2.39 11.61
CA ILE A 16 17.09 -1.90 11.54
C ILE A 16 16.86 -1.27 10.15
N PHE A 17 17.82 -0.49 9.68
CA PHE A 17 17.77 0.08 8.33
C PHE A 17 17.77 -1.00 7.23
N THR A 18 18.50 -2.10 7.40
CA THR A 18 18.50 -3.18 6.39
C THR A 18 17.18 -3.96 6.41
N LEU A 19 16.57 -4.17 7.55
CA LEU A 19 15.29 -4.89 7.65
C LEU A 19 14.07 -4.02 7.31
N PHE A 20 14.15 -2.73 7.62
CA PHE A 20 13.11 -1.77 7.31
C PHE A 20 13.39 -0.96 6.03
N SER A 21 14.62 -0.88 5.57
CA SER A 21 14.92 -0.44 4.20
C SER A 21 14.58 -1.49 3.15
N MET A 22 14.40 -2.74 3.53
CA MET A 22 13.58 -3.66 2.72
C MET A 22 12.15 -3.15 2.53
N LEU A 23 11.70 -2.26 3.41
CA LEU A 23 10.46 -1.53 3.31
C LEU A 23 10.57 -0.18 2.56
N LEU A 24 11.77 0.36 2.40
CA LEU A 24 12.02 1.70 1.89
C LEU A 24 13.33 1.73 1.08
N VAL A 25 13.38 1.01 -0.04
CA VAL A 25 14.39 1.34 -1.05
C VAL A 25 13.85 2.52 -1.86
N PHE A 26 13.90 3.70 -1.26
CA PHE A 26 13.97 4.94 -2.01
C PHE A 26 15.36 5.52 -1.77
N ILE A 27 16.18 5.45 -2.78
CA ILE A 27 17.50 6.05 -2.80
C ILE A 27 17.30 7.56 -2.72
N ALA A 28 17.83 8.18 -1.65
CA ALA A 28 18.00 9.63 -1.61
C ALA A 28 19.11 9.98 -2.61
N CYS A 29 18.72 10.39 -3.81
CA CYS A 29 19.60 11.18 -4.67
C CYS A 29 19.51 12.64 -4.23
N GLU A 30 20.66 13.31 -4.03
CA GLU A 30 20.70 14.76 -3.86
C GLU A 30 20.11 15.44 -5.11
N PRO A 31 19.25 16.46 -4.96
CA PRO A 31 18.64 17.11 -6.12
C PRO A 31 19.67 17.96 -6.84
N GLU A 32 19.97 17.65 -8.09
CA GLU A 32 20.44 18.66 -9.02
C GLU A 32 19.26 19.57 -9.39
N GLU A 33 19.44 20.88 -9.28
CA GLU A 33 18.43 21.86 -9.69
C GLU A 33 18.15 21.74 -11.20
N VAL A 34 17.08 21.04 -11.54
CA VAL A 34 16.54 21.05 -12.90
C VAL A 34 15.45 22.11 -12.98
N ILE A 35 15.77 23.25 -13.56
CA ILE A 35 14.79 24.28 -13.92
C ILE A 35 14.01 23.73 -15.13
N THR A 36 12.79 23.26 -14.89
CA THR A 36 11.89 22.82 -15.97
C THR A 36 10.95 23.97 -16.29
N GLU A 37 11.09 24.61 -17.46
CA GLU A 37 10.04 25.46 -18.01
C GLU A 37 8.81 24.62 -18.32
N VAL A 38 7.75 24.82 -17.54
CA VAL A 38 6.45 24.16 -17.76
C VAL A 38 5.72 24.89 -18.88
N ILE A 39 5.64 24.27 -20.05
CA ILE A 39 4.77 24.75 -21.14
C ILE A 39 3.36 24.23 -20.89
N VAL A 40 2.48 25.11 -20.45
CA VAL A 40 1.04 24.83 -20.35
C VAL A 40 0.45 24.93 -21.74
N THR A 41 0.17 23.81 -22.37
CA THR A 41 -0.66 23.78 -23.58
C THR A 41 -2.10 23.42 -23.22
N THR A 42 -3.02 24.33 -23.50
CA THR A 42 -4.46 24.07 -23.43
C THR A 42 -4.81 22.98 -24.45
N ILE A 43 -5.33 21.86 -23.99
CA ILE A 43 -5.69 20.71 -24.83
C ILE A 43 -7.11 20.93 -25.34
N GLU A 44 -7.25 21.48 -26.52
CA GLU A 44 -8.45 21.33 -27.37
C GLU A 44 -8.11 20.34 -28.48
N GLY A 45 -8.36 19.05 -28.24
CA GLY A 45 -8.38 18.02 -29.28
C GLY A 45 -9.65 17.19 -29.17
N PRO A 46 -10.16 16.60 -30.27
CA PRO A 46 -11.25 15.64 -30.19
C PRO A 46 -10.86 14.56 -29.20
N GLY A 47 -11.70 14.30 -28.18
CA GLY A 47 -11.38 13.49 -27.02
C GLY A 47 -10.99 12.08 -27.43
N GLN A 48 -9.69 11.84 -27.54
CA GLN A 48 -9.11 10.51 -27.62
C GLN A 48 -9.33 9.83 -26.28
N THR A 49 -9.79 8.59 -26.31
CA THR A 49 -10.01 7.76 -25.11
C THR A 49 -8.92 6.70 -25.01
N ILE A 50 -8.81 6.06 -23.86
CA ILE A 50 -7.89 4.93 -23.67
C ILE A 50 -8.22 3.80 -24.65
N SER A 51 -9.49 3.60 -24.97
CA SER A 51 -9.93 2.60 -25.95
C SER A 51 -9.50 2.92 -27.40
N ASP A 52 -9.06 4.14 -27.70
CA ASP A 52 -8.47 4.50 -29.00
C ASP A 52 -6.97 4.19 -29.10
N LEU A 53 -6.34 3.77 -28.00
CA LEU A 53 -4.93 3.42 -27.98
C LEU A 53 -4.69 2.04 -28.60
N PRO A 54 -3.50 1.77 -29.17
CA PRO A 54 -3.20 0.47 -29.80
C PRO A 54 -2.92 -0.67 -28.80
N PHE A 55 -3.17 -0.47 -27.51
CA PHE A 55 -2.80 -1.37 -26.41
C PHE A 55 -4.01 -2.01 -25.74
N GLN A 56 -4.95 -2.51 -26.49
CA GLN A 56 -6.21 -3.07 -25.97
C GLN A 56 -6.09 -4.59 -25.76
N LYS A 57 -5.26 -5.01 -24.84
CA LYS A 57 -5.09 -6.42 -24.56
C LYS A 57 -5.64 -6.79 -23.19
N SER A 58 -6.78 -7.47 -23.18
CA SER A 58 -7.35 -8.07 -21.97
C SER A 58 -6.52 -9.28 -21.51
N GLY A 59 -6.51 -9.54 -20.23
CA GLY A 59 -5.83 -10.69 -19.65
C GLY A 59 -5.43 -10.44 -18.21
N VAL A 60 -4.49 -11.21 -17.73
CA VAL A 60 -4.04 -11.22 -16.35
C VAL A 60 -2.55 -10.98 -16.27
N VAL A 61 -2.14 -10.05 -15.42
CA VAL A 61 -0.75 -9.85 -15.05
C VAL A 61 -0.52 -10.39 -13.64
N SER A 62 0.39 -11.35 -13.53
CA SER A 62 0.86 -11.87 -12.25
C SER A 62 2.28 -11.35 -11.99
N ALA A 63 2.57 -10.95 -10.76
CA ALA A 63 3.88 -10.48 -10.37
C ALA A 63 4.42 -11.20 -9.13
N SER A 64 5.74 -11.24 -9.02
CA SER A 64 6.45 -11.79 -7.87
C SER A 64 7.71 -11.00 -7.55
N ILE A 65 8.20 -11.19 -6.33
CA ILE A 65 9.48 -10.67 -5.86
C ILE A 65 10.40 -11.81 -5.46
N LEU A 66 11.59 -11.80 -6.00
CA LEU A 66 12.69 -12.65 -5.55
C LEU A 66 13.68 -11.81 -4.76
N SER A 67 13.73 -12.05 -3.46
CA SER A 67 14.65 -11.39 -2.53
C SER A 67 15.89 -12.25 -2.33
N THR A 68 17.05 -11.64 -2.43
CA THR A 68 18.33 -12.19 -2.00
C THR A 68 18.92 -11.32 -0.89
N PRO A 69 19.94 -11.72 -0.15
CA PRO A 69 20.56 -10.89 0.89
C PRO A 69 21.08 -9.52 0.41
N THR A 70 21.28 -9.36 -0.90
CA THR A 70 21.91 -8.16 -1.48
C THR A 70 21.10 -7.49 -2.58
N SER A 71 20.01 -8.10 -3.04
CA SER A 71 19.23 -7.57 -4.18
C SER A 71 17.79 -8.07 -4.17
N PHE A 72 16.95 -7.33 -4.90
CA PHE A 72 15.59 -7.73 -5.24
C PHE A 72 15.48 -7.81 -6.75
N SER A 73 14.66 -8.75 -7.22
CA SER A 73 14.24 -8.84 -8.62
C SER A 73 12.73 -9.01 -8.65
N TYR A 74 12.08 -8.23 -9.46
CA TYR A 74 10.63 -8.31 -9.67
C TYR A 74 10.39 -8.96 -11.01
N PHE A 75 9.49 -9.94 -11.02
CA PHE A 75 9.09 -10.64 -12.24
C PHE A 75 7.61 -10.39 -12.49
N THR A 76 7.26 -10.18 -13.76
CA THR A 76 5.88 -10.11 -14.20
C THR A 76 5.66 -11.08 -15.35
N ASN A 77 4.48 -11.64 -15.41
CA ASN A 77 4.07 -12.50 -16.51
C ASN A 77 2.63 -12.16 -16.92
N TYR A 78 2.38 -12.05 -18.21
CA TYR A 78 1.06 -11.89 -18.76
C TYR A 78 0.50 -13.22 -19.23
N SER A 79 -0.79 -13.46 -18.97
CA SER A 79 -1.58 -14.57 -19.47
C SER A 79 -2.93 -14.09 -19.98
N GLU A 80 -3.49 -14.74 -21.00
CA GLU A 80 -4.81 -14.37 -21.54
C GLU A 80 -5.96 -14.75 -20.62
N GLN A 81 -5.72 -15.67 -19.70
CA GLN A 81 -6.70 -16.14 -18.72
C GLN A 81 -6.06 -16.20 -17.34
N LEU A 82 -6.89 -16.23 -16.31
CA LEU A 82 -6.44 -16.41 -14.94
C LEU A 82 -5.57 -17.69 -14.85
N PRO A 83 -4.32 -17.57 -14.37
CA PRO A 83 -3.44 -18.71 -14.21
C PRO A 83 -4.05 -19.79 -13.31
N SER A 84 -3.66 -21.03 -13.50
CA SER A 84 -4.09 -22.15 -12.64
C SER A 84 -2.96 -23.13 -12.39
N GLY A 85 -3.00 -23.83 -11.27
CA GLY A 85 -1.96 -24.79 -10.88
C GLY A 85 -0.64 -24.14 -10.49
N ALA A 86 0.48 -24.78 -10.83
CA ALA A 86 1.82 -24.27 -10.53
C ALA A 86 2.35 -23.44 -11.71
N ILE A 87 2.76 -22.19 -11.47
CA ILE A 87 3.28 -21.29 -12.49
C ILE A 87 4.73 -20.90 -12.22
N ASP A 88 5.48 -20.66 -13.28
CA ASP A 88 6.85 -20.15 -13.26
C ASP A 88 6.86 -18.72 -13.82
N LEU A 89 7.07 -17.74 -12.93
CA LEU A 89 7.10 -16.32 -13.30
C LEU A 89 8.43 -15.87 -13.92
N THR A 90 9.39 -16.77 -14.08
CA THR A 90 10.67 -16.49 -14.76
C THR A 90 10.71 -17.01 -16.20
N ALA A 91 9.67 -17.72 -16.64
CA ALA A 91 9.62 -18.37 -17.93
C ALA A 91 8.70 -17.67 -18.94
N GLY A 92 8.82 -18.05 -20.21
CA GLY A 92 7.93 -17.57 -21.28
C GLY A 92 8.11 -16.08 -21.61
N ASN A 93 7.03 -15.33 -21.52
CA ASN A 93 6.98 -13.88 -21.75
C ASN A 93 7.24 -13.06 -20.47
N SER A 94 7.91 -13.65 -19.50
CA SER A 94 8.28 -12.97 -18.26
C SER A 94 9.17 -11.75 -18.55
N ALA A 95 8.90 -10.66 -17.83
CA ALA A 95 9.78 -9.51 -17.77
C ALA A 95 10.33 -9.36 -16.33
N SER A 96 11.60 -8.95 -16.23
CA SER A 96 12.25 -8.68 -14.95
C SER A 96 12.51 -7.19 -14.82
N PHE A 97 12.23 -6.66 -13.63
CA PHE A 97 12.35 -5.24 -13.33
C PHE A 97 13.13 -5.03 -12.03
N SER A 98 13.65 -3.83 -11.84
CA SER A 98 14.34 -3.41 -10.61
C SER A 98 13.41 -2.77 -9.57
N ASN A 99 12.17 -2.49 -9.94
CA ASN A 99 11.16 -1.87 -9.08
C ASN A 99 9.85 -2.66 -9.08
N TYR A 100 8.97 -2.36 -8.13
CA TYR A 100 7.63 -2.94 -8.07
C TYR A 100 6.86 -2.64 -9.36
N PHE A 101 6.09 -3.63 -9.81
CA PHE A 101 5.13 -3.41 -10.87
C PHE A 101 4.12 -2.33 -10.44
N PRO A 102 3.65 -1.49 -11.38
CA PRO A 102 2.68 -0.45 -11.09
C PRO A 102 1.45 -0.96 -10.36
N GLN A 103 0.93 -0.13 -9.49
CA GLN A 103 -0.13 -0.48 -8.54
C GLN A 103 -1.52 -0.03 -8.99
N THR A 104 -1.57 0.94 -9.90
CA THR A 104 -2.82 1.47 -10.39
C THR A 104 -3.11 0.87 -11.77
N ILE A 105 -4.20 0.13 -11.84
CA ILE A 105 -4.71 -0.43 -13.09
C ILE A 105 -5.96 0.36 -13.49
N TYR A 106 -6.03 0.68 -14.76
CA TYR A 106 -7.21 1.27 -15.34
C TYR A 106 -7.40 0.71 -16.75
N LYS A 107 -8.47 -0.03 -16.95
CA LYS A 107 -8.75 -0.78 -18.20
C LYS A 107 -7.54 -1.69 -18.56
N PHE A 108 -7.01 -1.55 -19.76
CA PHE A 108 -5.88 -2.37 -20.26
C PHE A 108 -4.50 -1.88 -19.83
N LEU A 109 -4.43 -0.87 -18.98
CA LEU A 109 -3.20 -0.12 -18.69
C LEU A 109 -2.86 -0.16 -17.22
N ALA A 110 -1.57 -0.14 -16.95
CA ALA A 110 -1.03 0.04 -15.62
C ALA A 110 -0.27 1.37 -15.51
N PHE A 111 -0.38 2.04 -14.37
CA PHE A 111 0.26 3.32 -14.10
C PHE A 111 1.07 3.27 -12.82
N GLY A 112 2.24 3.88 -12.81
CA GLY A 112 3.08 3.93 -11.64
C GLY A 112 4.45 4.55 -11.88
N ALA A 113 5.34 4.40 -10.91
CA ALA A 113 6.71 4.85 -11.01
C ALA A 113 7.48 4.12 -12.12
N SER A 114 8.63 4.67 -12.50
CA SER A 114 9.53 4.01 -13.43
C SER A 114 9.98 2.65 -12.87
N LEU A 115 9.95 1.64 -13.72
CA LEU A 115 10.53 0.32 -13.44
C LEU A 115 12.06 0.34 -13.52
N ASP A 116 12.62 1.40 -14.11
CA ASP A 116 14.03 1.77 -14.05
C ASP A 116 14.26 2.75 -12.89
N THR A 117 15.12 2.39 -11.95
CA THR A 117 15.33 3.18 -10.71
C THR A 117 15.95 4.55 -10.93
N ASP A 118 16.52 4.81 -12.10
CA ASP A 118 17.24 6.05 -12.40
C ASP A 118 16.35 7.17 -12.97
N ASN A 119 15.07 6.90 -13.25
CA ASN A 119 14.18 7.87 -13.88
C ASN A 119 13.05 8.29 -12.94
N LEU A 120 12.96 9.59 -12.65
CA LEU A 120 11.83 10.21 -11.96
C LEU A 120 10.70 10.43 -12.98
N GLU A 121 9.82 9.46 -13.13
CA GLU A 121 8.73 9.49 -14.10
C GLU A 121 7.47 8.84 -13.54
N LEU A 122 6.32 9.38 -13.94
CA LEU A 122 5.06 8.65 -13.94
C LEU A 122 4.93 7.94 -15.29
N ASN A 123 4.90 6.64 -15.28
CA ASN A 123 4.81 5.82 -16.49
C ASN A 123 3.42 5.20 -16.65
N ARG A 124 3.04 5.02 -17.91
CA ARG A 124 1.97 4.15 -18.36
C ARG A 124 2.57 2.92 -19.00
N TYR A 125 2.11 1.75 -18.57
CA TYR A 125 2.52 0.45 -19.11
C TYR A 125 1.33 -0.24 -19.77
N ALA A 126 1.64 -1.03 -20.79
CA ALA A 126 0.68 -1.83 -21.54
C ALA A 126 1.27 -3.18 -21.89
N VAL A 127 0.42 -4.15 -22.21
CA VAL A 127 0.85 -5.41 -22.81
C VAL A 127 1.00 -5.20 -24.31
N ASP A 128 2.20 -5.45 -24.83
CA ASP A 128 2.47 -5.46 -26.24
C ASP A 128 1.69 -6.60 -26.91
N PRO A 129 0.83 -6.32 -27.91
CA PRO A 129 -0.05 -7.33 -28.51
C PRO A 129 0.70 -8.40 -29.31
N GLU A 130 1.93 -8.11 -29.75
CA GLU A 130 2.72 -9.05 -30.58
C GLU A 130 3.59 -9.97 -29.71
N THR A 131 4.20 -9.41 -28.68
CA THR A 131 5.16 -10.14 -27.83
C THR A 131 4.57 -10.66 -26.53
N ASN A 132 3.39 -10.16 -26.12
CA ASN A 132 2.79 -10.42 -24.80
C ASN A 132 3.66 -9.94 -23.63
N GLN A 133 4.56 -9.01 -23.86
CA GLN A 133 5.42 -8.44 -22.83
C GLN A 133 4.83 -7.11 -22.33
N ILE A 134 5.07 -6.82 -21.06
CA ILE A 134 4.73 -5.53 -20.50
C ILE A 134 5.75 -4.51 -20.95
N THR A 135 5.30 -3.44 -21.59
CA THR A 135 6.13 -2.38 -22.16
C THR A 135 5.68 -1.00 -21.72
N ARG A 136 6.62 -0.05 -21.68
CA ARG A 136 6.32 1.35 -21.41
C ARG A 136 5.60 1.97 -22.62
N ALA A 137 4.39 2.47 -22.38
CA ALA A 137 3.51 3.05 -23.41
C ALA A 137 3.35 4.59 -23.29
N GLY A 138 4.01 5.22 -22.35
CA GLY A 138 4.01 6.67 -22.16
C GLY A 138 4.63 7.06 -20.83
N ALA A 139 5.07 8.33 -20.70
CA ALA A 139 5.70 8.83 -19.47
C ALA A 139 5.49 10.34 -19.29
N ILE A 140 5.47 10.78 -18.04
CA ILE A 140 5.54 12.17 -17.61
C ILE A 140 6.76 12.33 -16.70
N PRO A 141 7.72 13.21 -16.99
CA PRO A 141 8.83 13.51 -16.09
C PRO A 141 8.32 14.15 -14.79
N LEU A 142 8.93 13.78 -13.67
CA LEU A 142 8.57 14.27 -12.34
C LEU A 142 9.73 15.03 -11.71
N ALA A 143 9.41 15.99 -10.83
CA ALA A 143 10.40 16.74 -10.06
C ALA A 143 10.94 15.95 -8.85
N ALA A 144 10.18 14.96 -8.38
CA ALA A 144 10.57 14.08 -7.28
C ALA A 144 9.96 12.68 -7.49
N SER A 145 10.29 11.73 -6.64
CA SER A 145 9.73 10.37 -6.72
C SER A 145 8.21 10.39 -6.60
N LEU A 146 7.55 9.57 -7.41
CA LEU A 146 6.12 9.36 -7.35
C LEU A 146 5.73 8.76 -5.99
N SER A 147 4.74 9.36 -5.31
CA SER A 147 4.14 8.77 -4.12
C SER A 147 2.98 7.86 -4.49
N GLN A 148 2.04 8.38 -5.28
CA GLN A 148 0.85 7.63 -5.71
C GLN A 148 0.25 8.21 -6.98
N VAL A 149 -0.52 7.40 -7.70
CA VAL A 149 -1.32 7.79 -8.87
C VAL A 149 -2.70 7.15 -8.79
N LEU A 150 -3.71 7.89 -9.23
CA LEU A 150 -5.09 7.40 -9.37
C LEU A 150 -5.65 7.85 -10.71
N ILE A 151 -6.31 6.96 -11.44
CA ILE A 151 -7.01 7.30 -12.67
C ILE A 151 -8.50 7.44 -12.35
N ILE A 152 -9.06 8.61 -12.64
CA ILE A 152 -10.47 8.93 -12.39
C ILE A 152 -11.31 8.57 -13.62
N ASN A 153 -10.81 8.89 -14.80
CA ASN A 153 -11.42 8.54 -16.08
C ASN A 153 -10.39 8.66 -17.22
N ASP A 154 -10.79 8.41 -18.47
CA ASP A 154 -9.91 8.41 -19.65
C ASP A 154 -9.13 9.73 -19.85
N ASN A 155 -9.64 10.85 -19.33
CA ASN A 155 -9.08 12.20 -19.53
C ASN A 155 -8.52 12.83 -18.24
N LEU A 156 -8.75 12.20 -17.10
CA LEU A 156 -8.33 12.74 -15.80
C LEU A 156 -7.71 11.66 -14.93
N GLY A 157 -6.44 11.81 -14.66
CA GLY A 157 -5.71 11.15 -13.60
C GLY A 157 -5.11 12.18 -12.66
N VAL A 158 -4.80 11.74 -11.46
CA VAL A 158 -4.14 12.56 -10.43
C VAL A 158 -2.95 11.80 -9.85
N TYR A 159 -1.92 12.53 -9.43
CA TYR A 159 -0.78 11.93 -8.75
C TYR A 159 -0.20 12.87 -7.69
N THR A 160 0.57 12.30 -6.79
CA THR A 160 1.35 13.00 -5.76
C THR A 160 2.81 12.58 -5.84
N ILE A 161 3.71 13.45 -5.42
CA ILE A 161 5.16 13.19 -5.32
C ILE A 161 5.65 13.49 -3.91
N PHE A 162 6.79 12.91 -3.53
CA PHE A 162 7.38 13.08 -2.21
C PHE A 162 7.68 14.54 -1.90
N ASP A 163 7.53 14.92 -0.64
CA ASP A 163 7.87 16.23 -0.06
C ASP A 163 7.26 17.44 -0.78
N THR A 164 6.18 17.20 -1.53
CA THR A 164 5.50 18.26 -2.27
C THR A 164 4.03 18.30 -1.86
N PRO A 165 3.58 19.34 -1.14
CA PRO A 165 2.19 19.48 -0.72
C PRO A 165 1.33 20.00 -1.90
N SER A 166 1.15 19.16 -2.90
CA SER A 166 0.38 19.45 -4.11
C SER A 166 -0.25 18.17 -4.68
N LEU A 167 -1.40 18.34 -5.31
CA LEU A 167 -2.02 17.33 -6.16
C LEU A 167 -1.81 17.72 -7.62
N PHE A 168 -1.29 16.80 -8.42
CA PHE A 168 -1.01 17.03 -9.84
C PHE A 168 -2.05 16.32 -10.69
N LEU A 169 -2.56 17.02 -11.71
CA LEU A 169 -3.54 16.52 -12.66
C LEU A 169 -2.87 16.22 -13.99
N PHE A 170 -3.26 15.12 -14.63
CA PHE A 170 -2.78 14.74 -15.96
C PHE A 170 -3.86 14.02 -16.77
N ASN A 171 -3.65 13.95 -18.06
CA ASN A 171 -4.49 13.16 -18.97
C ASN A 171 -3.86 11.77 -19.14
N PRO A 172 -4.51 10.67 -18.68
CA PRO A 172 -3.94 9.34 -18.76
C PRO A 172 -3.89 8.76 -20.17
N THR A 173 -4.76 9.23 -21.09
CA THR A 173 -4.75 8.83 -22.50
C THR A 173 -3.56 9.40 -23.25
N THR A 174 -3.28 10.70 -23.07
CA THR A 174 -2.18 11.38 -23.78
C THR A 174 -0.88 11.42 -23.01
N MET A 175 -0.88 11.07 -21.72
CA MET A 175 0.23 11.23 -20.78
C MET A 175 0.76 12.68 -20.76
N GLN A 176 -0.15 13.64 -20.69
CA GLN A 176 0.18 15.05 -20.61
C GLN A 176 -0.21 15.62 -19.25
N PHE A 177 0.69 16.38 -18.65
CA PHE A 177 0.42 17.18 -17.46
C PHE A 177 -0.67 18.21 -17.77
N ILE A 178 -1.64 18.39 -16.86
CA ILE A 178 -2.72 19.37 -17.00
C ILE A 178 -2.44 20.57 -16.10
N GLN A 179 -2.39 20.34 -14.78
CA GLN A 179 -2.10 21.41 -13.81
C GLN A 179 -1.72 20.86 -12.43
N GLU A 180 -1.17 21.73 -11.63
CA GLU A 180 -0.92 21.53 -10.20
C GLU A 180 -2.02 22.23 -9.38
N ILE A 181 -2.47 21.57 -8.32
CA ILE A 181 -3.31 22.14 -7.27
C ILE A 181 -2.46 22.22 -6.00
N PRO A 182 -1.92 23.39 -5.65
CA PRO A 182 -1.12 23.54 -4.46
C PRO A 182 -1.97 23.43 -3.18
N MET A 183 -1.39 22.89 -2.14
CA MET A 183 -1.99 22.76 -0.81
C MET A 183 -1.17 23.63 0.19
N PRO A 184 -1.32 24.97 0.18
CA PRO A 184 -0.39 25.89 0.82
C PRO A 184 -0.35 25.82 2.34
N ASN A 185 -1.37 25.24 2.97
CA ASN A 185 -1.43 25.07 4.42
C ASN A 185 -1.54 23.58 4.80
N ALA A 186 -1.19 22.67 3.90
CA ALA A 186 -1.13 21.25 4.20
C ALA A 186 -0.13 20.99 5.34
N VAL A 187 -0.47 20.02 6.18
CA VAL A 187 0.42 19.65 7.29
C VAL A 187 1.70 19.04 6.74
N GLN A 188 2.82 19.55 7.24
CA GLN A 188 4.15 19.01 6.99
C GLN A 188 4.79 18.69 8.34
N VAL A 189 5.33 17.51 8.45
CA VAL A 189 6.05 17.07 9.66
C VAL A 189 7.52 17.07 9.34
N ASP A 190 8.29 17.87 10.07
CA ASP A 190 9.72 18.10 9.91
C ASP A 190 10.48 18.02 11.26
N ALA A 191 9.90 17.29 12.21
CA ALA A 191 10.42 17.19 13.57
C ALA A 191 11.79 16.51 13.66
N LEU A 192 12.14 15.69 12.66
CA LEU A 192 13.38 14.93 12.61
C LEU A 192 14.18 15.23 11.34
N PRO A 193 15.53 15.15 11.39
CA PRO A 193 16.37 15.34 10.21
C PRO A 193 16.01 14.38 9.08
N ASN A 194 15.93 14.90 7.87
CA ASN A 194 15.59 14.14 6.64
C ASN A 194 14.22 13.42 6.71
N GLN A 195 13.30 14.00 7.45
CA GLN A 195 11.93 13.51 7.46
C GLN A 195 11.27 13.81 6.12
N THR A 196 10.61 12.81 5.56
CA THR A 196 9.89 12.92 4.29
C THR A 196 8.38 12.88 4.54
N ASN A 197 7.63 13.58 3.71
CA ASN A 197 6.18 13.61 3.73
C ASN A 197 5.67 13.05 2.40
N ALA A 198 4.67 12.17 2.46
CA ALA A 198 4.12 11.54 1.27
C ALA A 198 2.62 11.27 1.42
N TYR A 199 1.92 11.23 0.30
CA TYR A 199 0.53 10.82 0.21
C TYR A 199 0.48 9.53 -0.61
N PHE A 200 0.53 8.38 0.09
CA PHE A 200 0.53 7.07 -0.57
C PHE A 200 -0.88 6.58 -0.93
N HIS A 201 -1.92 7.23 -0.42
CA HIS A 201 -3.29 7.00 -0.80
C HIS A 201 -3.88 8.24 -1.44
N ILE A 202 -4.57 8.04 -2.56
CA ILE A 202 -5.41 9.05 -3.19
C ILE A 202 -6.83 8.48 -3.20
N ILE A 203 -7.70 9.02 -2.37
CA ILE A 203 -9.08 8.54 -2.22
C ILE A 203 -10.01 9.49 -2.93
N HIS A 204 -10.63 9.05 -4.03
CA HIS A 204 -11.62 9.85 -4.75
C HIS A 204 -13.03 9.51 -4.27
N ARG A 205 -13.69 10.46 -3.65
CA ARG A 205 -15.11 10.38 -3.35
C ARG A 205 -15.92 10.98 -4.50
N GLN A 206 -16.54 10.11 -5.29
CA GLN A 206 -17.24 10.51 -6.51
C GLN A 206 -18.45 11.39 -6.26
N GLN A 207 -19.18 11.19 -5.15
CA GLN A 207 -20.44 11.86 -4.82
C GLN A 207 -20.31 13.38 -4.78
N ASP A 208 -19.19 13.90 -4.36
CA ASP A 208 -18.93 15.33 -4.24
C ASP A 208 -17.63 15.78 -4.96
N ASN A 209 -17.02 14.86 -5.70
CA ASN A 209 -15.81 15.06 -6.50
C ASN A 209 -14.64 15.63 -5.68
N ARG A 210 -14.38 15.02 -4.53
CA ARG A 210 -13.26 15.36 -3.64
C ARG A 210 -12.21 14.29 -3.60
N ILE A 211 -10.99 14.73 -3.45
CA ILE A 211 -9.82 13.87 -3.17
C ILE A 211 -9.45 14.02 -1.70
N PHE A 212 -9.19 12.89 -1.05
CA PHE A 212 -8.68 12.80 0.31
C PHE A 212 -7.30 12.16 0.28
N LEU A 213 -6.32 12.82 0.91
CA LEU A 213 -4.90 12.46 0.87
C LEU A 213 -4.39 12.25 2.30
N PRO A 214 -4.40 11.03 2.83
CA PRO A 214 -3.79 10.72 4.12
C PRO A 214 -2.28 10.97 4.08
N LEU A 215 -1.78 11.78 5.02
CA LEU A 215 -0.37 12.09 5.15
C LEU A 215 0.37 10.94 5.83
N THR A 216 1.46 10.51 5.24
CA THR A 216 2.45 9.61 5.86
C THR A 216 3.78 10.32 5.96
N THR A 217 4.47 10.09 7.07
CA THR A 217 5.81 10.63 7.28
C THR A 217 6.80 9.51 7.56
N ASN A 218 8.05 9.75 7.21
CA ASN A 218 9.14 8.84 7.48
C ASN A 218 10.44 9.60 7.73
N SER A 219 11.27 9.10 8.64
CA SER A 219 12.59 9.63 8.87
C SER A 219 13.64 8.52 8.82
N PRO A 220 14.71 8.67 8.00
CA PRO A 220 15.79 7.68 7.92
C PRO A 220 16.68 7.65 9.16
N VAL A 221 16.58 8.62 10.06
CA VAL A 221 17.39 8.70 11.29
C VAL A 221 16.65 8.22 12.53
N SER A 222 15.34 8.01 12.42
CA SER A 222 14.50 7.47 13.49
C SER A 222 14.02 6.07 13.11
N PRO A 223 13.98 5.13 14.06
CA PRO A 223 13.27 3.87 13.84
C PRO A 223 11.75 4.07 13.79
N GLN A 224 11.26 5.27 14.07
CA GLN A 224 9.85 5.59 14.02
C GLN A 224 9.41 5.82 12.58
N PHE A 225 8.36 5.10 12.18
CA PHE A 225 7.78 5.26 10.85
C PHE A 225 6.90 6.47 10.74
N TYR A 226 6.28 6.86 11.85
CA TYR A 226 5.34 7.93 11.90
C TYR A 226 5.49 8.70 13.20
N ASP A 227 5.91 9.94 13.10
CA ASP A 227 6.27 10.78 14.25
C ASP A 227 5.11 11.65 14.71
N ALA A 228 3.98 11.65 14.00
CA ALA A 228 2.78 12.36 14.38
C ALA A 228 1.89 11.50 15.28
N GLU A 229 1.25 12.14 16.25
CA GLU A 229 0.29 11.48 17.16
C GLU A 229 -1.13 11.46 16.61
N ASP A 230 -1.37 12.16 15.50
CA ASP A 230 -2.67 12.35 14.87
C ASP A 230 -2.62 11.95 13.40
N ILE A 231 -3.77 11.57 12.86
CA ILE A 231 -3.95 11.38 11.43
C ILE A 231 -4.33 12.70 10.78
N TYR A 232 -3.64 13.06 9.72
CA TYR A 232 -3.92 14.22 8.87
C TYR A 232 -4.35 13.75 7.49
N VAL A 233 -5.46 14.31 7.00
CA VAL A 233 -5.97 14.03 5.65
C VAL A 233 -6.22 15.36 4.94
N GLU A 234 -5.48 15.62 3.88
CA GLU A 234 -5.69 16.81 3.07
C GLU A 234 -6.91 16.61 2.16
N VAL A 235 -7.76 17.62 2.06
CA VAL A 235 -8.99 17.58 1.25
C VAL A 235 -8.87 18.56 0.09
N VAL A 236 -8.97 18.03 -1.12
CA VAL A 236 -8.94 18.80 -2.38
C VAL A 236 -10.25 18.63 -3.12
N ASN A 237 -10.84 19.73 -3.56
CA ASN A 237 -12.07 19.75 -4.33
C ASN A 237 -11.76 19.87 -5.83
N LEU A 238 -12.09 18.84 -6.59
CA LEU A 238 -11.82 18.81 -8.03
C LEU A 238 -12.80 19.69 -8.85
N ASN A 239 -13.95 20.08 -8.30
CA ASN A 239 -14.87 20.99 -8.98
C ASN A 239 -14.36 22.43 -8.97
N THR A 240 -13.64 22.81 -7.89
CA THR A 240 -13.07 24.17 -7.75
C THR A 240 -11.57 24.18 -8.02
N LEU A 241 -10.95 23.03 -8.19
CA LEU A 241 -9.52 22.84 -8.37
C LEU A 241 -8.71 23.52 -7.24
N ALA A 242 -9.15 23.31 -6.00
CA ALA A 242 -8.57 23.96 -4.83
C ALA A 242 -8.47 23.01 -3.62
N TRP A 243 -7.42 23.20 -2.84
CA TRP A 243 -7.33 22.64 -1.51
C TRP A 243 -8.36 23.32 -0.58
N GLU A 244 -9.08 22.55 0.21
CA GLU A 244 -10.11 23.05 1.11
C GLU A 244 -9.64 23.14 2.57
N LYS A 245 -9.04 22.07 3.07
CA LYS A 245 -8.63 21.95 4.48
C LYS A 245 -7.83 20.68 4.75
N THR A 246 -7.30 20.59 5.96
CA THR A 246 -6.85 19.35 6.57
C THR A 246 -7.91 18.82 7.54
N ALA A 247 -8.35 17.59 7.37
CA ALA A 247 -9.11 16.85 8.38
C ALA A 247 -8.15 16.18 9.36
N VAL A 248 -8.49 16.19 10.65
CA VAL A 248 -7.62 15.65 11.71
C VAL A 248 -8.38 14.65 12.56
N PHE A 249 -7.76 13.50 12.84
CA PHE A 249 -8.24 12.56 13.85
C PHE A 249 -7.16 12.36 14.92
N ASN A 250 -7.52 12.66 16.16
CA ASN A 250 -6.60 12.56 17.27
C ASN A 250 -6.51 11.13 17.80
N GLN A 251 -5.31 10.74 18.27
CA GLN A 251 -5.07 9.44 18.91
C GLN A 251 -5.15 8.23 17.95
N ALA A 252 -4.80 8.46 16.70
CA ALA A 252 -4.47 7.40 15.74
C ALA A 252 -3.23 7.80 14.97
N THR A 253 -2.46 6.83 14.53
CA THR A 253 -1.21 7.08 13.81
C THR A 253 -1.00 6.08 12.70
N TYR A 254 -0.16 6.45 11.75
CA TYR A 254 0.27 5.65 10.63
C TYR A 254 -0.91 5.14 9.80
N PRO A 255 -1.54 6.00 9.00
CA PRO A 255 -2.53 5.57 8.03
C PRO A 255 -1.89 4.51 7.14
N LEU A 256 -2.60 3.45 6.87
CA LEU A 256 -2.08 2.36 6.07
C LEU A 256 -1.83 2.86 4.65
N THR A 257 -0.59 2.84 4.21
CA THR A 257 -0.15 3.72 3.16
C THR A 257 0.74 3.08 2.14
N ARG A 258 0.72 1.76 2.04
CA ARG A 258 1.55 1.13 1.05
C ARG A 258 0.74 0.74 -0.16
N GLY A 259 0.59 1.73 -0.98
CA GLY A 259 0.42 1.76 -2.44
C GLY A 259 -0.48 0.75 -3.15
N MET A 260 -0.98 -0.26 -2.51
CA MET A 260 -1.74 -1.33 -3.16
C MET A 260 -3.00 -1.72 -2.40
N GLU A 261 -3.35 -0.93 -1.42
CA GLU A 261 -4.61 -1.07 -0.72
C GLU A 261 -5.65 -0.23 -1.43
N ASN A 262 -6.75 -0.85 -1.74
CA ASN A 262 -7.86 -0.10 -2.30
C ASN A 262 -8.49 0.75 -1.21
N PRO A 263 -8.75 2.02 -1.47
CA PRO A 263 -9.49 2.86 -0.55
C PRO A 263 -10.84 2.22 -0.23
N MET A 264 -11.18 2.18 1.05
CA MET A 264 -12.50 1.70 1.46
C MET A 264 -13.48 2.87 1.39
N VAL A 265 -14.23 2.94 0.29
CA VAL A 265 -15.32 3.91 0.10
C VAL A 265 -16.59 3.12 -0.16
N ASP A 266 -17.62 3.32 0.67
CA ASP A 266 -18.88 2.64 0.48
C ASP A 266 -19.78 3.32 -0.57
N GLU A 267 -20.92 2.70 -0.85
CA GLU A 267 -21.88 3.14 -1.88
C GLU A 267 -22.48 4.51 -1.56
N GLU A 268 -22.50 4.89 -0.29
CA GLU A 268 -22.99 6.17 0.19
C GLU A 268 -21.94 7.27 0.12
N GLY A 269 -20.65 6.89 -0.05
CA GLY A 269 -19.50 7.79 -0.06
C GLY A 269 -18.86 8.01 1.31
N ASN A 270 -19.14 7.16 2.29
CA ASN A 270 -18.35 7.15 3.51
C ASN A 270 -16.96 6.58 3.20
N ILE A 271 -15.93 7.24 3.70
CA ILE A 271 -14.55 6.80 3.59
C ILE A 271 -14.14 6.12 4.89
N TYR A 272 -13.57 4.94 4.79
CA TYR A 272 -12.99 4.25 5.93
C TYR A 272 -11.48 4.15 5.76
N LEU A 273 -10.75 4.68 6.72
CA LEU A 273 -9.30 4.72 6.73
C LEU A 273 -8.76 3.74 7.77
N LEU A 274 -8.03 2.75 7.29
CA LEU A 274 -7.33 1.82 8.16
C LEU A 274 -6.00 2.45 8.62
N THR A 275 -5.71 2.37 9.91
CA THR A 275 -4.45 2.82 10.51
C THR A 275 -3.73 1.65 11.15
N GLN A 276 -2.41 1.61 11.07
CA GLN A 276 -1.61 0.56 11.69
C GLN A 276 -1.27 0.83 13.16
N GLY A 277 -1.23 2.09 13.56
CA GLY A 277 -0.73 2.49 14.86
C GLY A 277 0.80 2.40 14.98
N GLN A 278 1.34 2.90 16.07
CA GLN A 278 2.77 2.86 16.39
C GLN A 278 3.15 1.61 17.16
N TYR A 279 2.84 0.44 16.63
CA TYR A 279 2.86 -0.80 17.38
C TYR A 279 4.25 -1.24 17.88
N SER A 280 5.31 -0.85 17.20
CA SER A 280 6.67 -1.27 17.59
C SER A 280 7.56 -0.14 18.12
N LEU A 281 7.06 1.10 18.11
CA LEU A 281 7.92 2.27 18.23
C LEU A 281 7.88 2.91 19.61
N ASP A 282 6.77 2.89 20.29
CA ASP A 282 6.63 3.34 21.66
C ASP A 282 6.74 2.20 22.69
N PHE A 283 6.96 0.96 22.23
CA PHE A 283 7.08 -0.25 23.04
C PHE A 283 5.91 -0.48 24.01
N GLN A 284 4.74 0.02 23.65
CA GLN A 284 3.51 -0.18 24.40
C GLN A 284 2.60 -1.14 23.66
N PHE A 285 2.51 -2.35 24.17
CA PHE A 285 1.86 -3.47 23.52
C PHE A 285 0.69 -4.02 24.34
N GLY A 286 -0.17 -4.78 23.66
CA GLY A 286 -1.26 -5.50 24.29
C GLY A 286 -2.43 -4.59 24.70
N PRO A 287 -3.33 -5.08 25.55
CA PRO A 287 -4.60 -4.43 25.85
C PRO A 287 -4.47 -3.08 26.58
N THR A 288 -3.30 -2.82 27.19
CA THR A 288 -3.03 -1.55 27.91
C THR A 288 -2.36 -0.50 27.04
N ALA A 289 -1.98 -0.83 25.81
CA ALA A 289 -1.41 0.14 24.88
C ALA A 289 -2.42 1.24 24.56
N PRO A 290 -1.99 2.50 24.41
CA PRO A 290 -2.90 3.57 24.04
C PRO A 290 -3.54 3.31 22.66
N PRO A 291 -4.72 3.86 22.38
CA PRO A 291 -5.42 3.65 21.10
C PRO A 291 -4.54 3.92 19.87
N ARG A 292 -3.73 4.97 19.91
CA ARG A 292 -2.81 5.33 18.82
C ARG A 292 -1.76 4.28 18.48
N SER A 293 -1.46 3.38 19.42
CA SER A 293 -0.46 2.31 19.22
C SER A 293 -1.06 1.05 18.61
N ARG A 294 -2.34 1.07 18.25
CA ARG A 294 -3.06 -0.10 17.71
C ARG A 294 -3.69 0.22 16.38
N PRO A 295 -3.93 -0.80 15.54
CA PRO A 295 -4.73 -0.65 14.34
C PRO A 295 -6.13 -0.13 14.69
N GLN A 296 -6.61 0.80 13.89
CA GLN A 296 -7.96 1.35 14.00
C GLN A 296 -8.53 1.54 12.60
N ILE A 297 -9.83 1.38 12.47
CA ILE A 297 -10.57 1.84 11.29
C ILE A 297 -11.30 3.12 11.70
N LEU A 298 -11.06 4.19 10.97
CA LEU A 298 -11.64 5.51 11.14
C LEU A 298 -12.63 5.78 10.02
N LYS A 299 -13.60 6.68 10.23
CA LYS A 299 -14.63 7.03 9.24
C LYS A 299 -14.65 8.52 8.96
N ILE A 300 -14.74 8.89 7.68
CA ILE A 300 -15.18 10.22 7.22
C ILE A 300 -16.55 10.03 6.58
N PRO A 301 -17.63 10.56 7.16
CA PRO A 301 -18.99 10.41 6.63
C PRO A 301 -19.15 11.02 5.23
N ALA A 302 -20.05 10.48 4.43
CA ALA A 302 -20.31 10.90 3.05
C ALA A 302 -20.63 12.40 2.88
N ASN A 303 -21.26 12.99 3.87
CA ASN A 303 -21.65 14.41 3.87
C ASN A 303 -20.69 15.30 4.65
N SER A 304 -19.54 14.80 5.04
CA SER A 304 -18.52 15.50 5.83
C SER A 304 -17.16 15.45 5.14
N THR A 305 -16.31 16.40 5.46
CA THR A 305 -14.86 16.36 5.19
C THR A 305 -14.06 16.10 6.46
N ASP A 306 -14.71 15.97 7.60
CA ASP A 306 -14.11 15.68 8.89
C ASP A 306 -14.40 14.24 9.30
N PHE A 307 -13.53 13.70 10.13
CA PHE A 307 -13.75 12.39 10.74
C PHE A 307 -14.98 12.38 11.67
N ASP A 308 -15.61 11.22 11.72
CA ASP A 308 -16.60 10.91 12.76
C ASP A 308 -15.85 10.59 14.07
N PRO A 309 -15.98 11.41 15.10
CA PRO A 309 -15.24 11.21 16.34
C PRO A 309 -15.70 10.00 17.14
N ASP A 310 -16.90 9.50 16.85
CA ASP A 310 -17.51 8.36 17.55
C ASP A 310 -17.24 7.02 16.82
N TYR A 311 -16.65 7.07 15.62
CA TYR A 311 -16.33 5.89 14.84
C TYR A 311 -14.82 5.64 14.83
N ALA A 312 -14.40 4.71 15.69
CA ALA A 312 -13.04 4.16 15.67
C ALA A 312 -13.04 2.78 16.34
N PHE A 313 -12.67 1.74 15.62
CA PHE A 313 -12.60 0.42 16.21
C PHE A 313 -11.35 -0.35 15.76
N ASN A 314 -10.87 -1.24 16.65
CA ASN A 314 -9.76 -2.13 16.34
C ASN A 314 -10.32 -3.49 15.90
N PRO A 315 -10.26 -3.84 14.60
CA PRO A 315 -10.80 -5.08 14.10
C PRO A 315 -10.05 -6.32 14.62
N VAL A 316 -8.77 -6.18 14.98
CA VAL A 316 -7.96 -7.28 15.53
C VAL A 316 -8.50 -7.82 16.84
N ASN A 317 -9.22 -7.02 17.61
CA ASN A 317 -9.83 -7.44 18.86
C ASN A 317 -10.89 -8.55 18.69
N PHE A 318 -11.51 -8.66 17.51
CA PHE A 318 -12.58 -9.61 17.23
C PHE A 318 -12.08 -11.01 16.86
N ILE A 319 -10.85 -11.13 16.41
CA ILE A 319 -10.27 -12.40 15.97
C ILE A 319 -9.40 -13.08 17.03
N GLY A 320 -9.55 -12.69 18.31
CA GLY A 320 -8.93 -13.35 19.44
C GLY A 320 -7.53 -12.89 19.79
N PHE A 321 -7.05 -11.80 19.21
CA PHE A 321 -5.67 -11.34 19.31
C PHE A 321 -5.43 -10.21 20.32
N GLN A 322 -6.22 -10.15 21.35
CA GLN A 322 -6.20 -9.07 22.36
C GLN A 322 -4.88 -8.92 23.11
N ASN A 323 -4.08 -9.97 23.16
CA ASN A 323 -2.85 -10.03 23.95
C ASN A 323 -1.58 -10.01 23.08
N SER A 324 -1.70 -9.80 21.79
CA SER A 324 -0.54 -9.78 20.92
C SER A 324 0.31 -8.55 21.14
N VAL A 325 1.60 -8.77 21.08
CA VAL A 325 2.62 -7.74 21.20
C VAL A 325 2.67 -6.88 19.94
N ALA A 326 2.35 -7.43 18.78
CA ALA A 326 2.31 -6.72 17.52
C ALA A 326 0.97 -6.97 16.82
N GLN A 327 0.08 -6.00 16.89
CA GLN A 327 -1.16 -6.03 16.12
C GLN A 327 -0.92 -5.33 14.80
N LEU A 328 -1.06 -6.07 13.70
CA LEU A 328 -1.00 -5.53 12.34
C LEU A 328 -2.34 -5.73 11.64
N CYS A 329 -2.71 -4.76 10.84
CA CYS A 329 -3.82 -4.85 9.92
C CYS A 329 -3.41 -4.14 8.63
N THR A 330 -3.48 -4.83 7.49
CA THR A 330 -2.97 -4.35 6.20
C THR A 330 -3.76 -4.96 5.05
N GLY A 331 -3.48 -4.54 3.82
CA GLY A 331 -4.03 -5.14 2.61
C GLY A 331 -5.54 -5.00 2.49
N SER A 332 -6.10 -3.85 2.87
CA SER A 332 -7.55 -3.66 2.88
C SER A 332 -8.15 -3.49 1.49
N ILE A 333 -9.34 -4.04 1.31
CA ILE A 333 -10.18 -3.83 0.13
C ILE A 333 -11.65 -3.74 0.55
N TYR A 334 -12.37 -2.78 -0.01
CA TYR A 334 -13.81 -2.69 0.16
C TYR A 334 -14.53 -3.68 -0.76
N GLY A 335 -15.53 -4.36 -0.23
CA GLY A 335 -16.40 -5.25 -0.98
C GLY A 335 -17.69 -4.55 -1.41
N ALA A 336 -18.75 -4.76 -0.67
CA ALA A 336 -20.05 -4.13 -0.85
C ALA A 336 -20.83 -4.18 0.46
N ASP A 337 -21.91 -3.41 0.55
CA ASP A 337 -22.87 -3.44 1.69
C ASP A 337 -22.20 -3.21 3.06
N GLY A 338 -21.16 -2.39 3.12
CA GLY A 338 -20.42 -2.11 4.35
C GLY A 338 -19.45 -3.23 4.77
N ILE A 339 -19.14 -4.16 3.87
CA ILE A 339 -18.17 -5.22 4.12
C ILE A 339 -16.83 -4.88 3.48
N ALA A 340 -15.78 -5.00 4.26
CA ALA A 340 -14.41 -4.87 3.82
C ALA A 340 -13.61 -6.14 4.18
N TYR A 341 -12.45 -6.27 3.58
CA TYR A 341 -11.52 -7.35 3.85
C TYR A 341 -10.13 -6.77 4.14
N ALA A 342 -9.41 -7.40 5.06
CA ALA A 342 -8.03 -7.02 5.34
C ALA A 342 -7.27 -8.24 5.90
N VAL A 343 -5.95 -8.21 5.80
CA VAL A 343 -5.14 -9.20 6.48
C VAL A 343 -4.74 -8.68 7.85
N MET A 344 -4.90 -9.52 8.85
CA MET A 344 -4.64 -9.15 10.24
C MET A 344 -3.78 -10.19 10.94
N THR A 345 -3.01 -9.74 11.91
CA THR A 345 -2.35 -10.63 12.85
C THR A 345 -3.41 -11.51 13.53
N ALA A 346 -3.28 -12.82 13.43
CA ALA A 346 -4.29 -13.78 13.87
C ALA A 346 -3.73 -14.91 14.76
N GLU A 347 -2.46 -14.94 15.03
CA GLU A 347 -1.90 -15.89 15.97
C GLU A 347 -1.08 -15.20 17.04
N ALA A 348 -1.53 -15.48 18.26
CA ALA A 348 -1.04 -14.79 19.41
C ALA A 348 0.38 -15.19 19.77
N ASP A 349 0.68 -16.42 19.69
CA ASP A 349 1.82 -16.89 20.40
C ASP A 349 2.84 -17.49 19.44
N VAL A 350 3.73 -16.61 19.04
CA VAL A 350 5.12 -17.04 18.92
C VAL A 350 5.76 -16.63 20.24
N PRO A 351 5.83 -17.50 21.28
CA PRO A 351 6.36 -17.17 22.61
C PRO A 351 7.74 -16.52 22.50
N ARG A 352 8.51 -16.95 21.50
CA ARG A 352 9.83 -16.41 21.20
C ARG A 352 9.78 -14.95 20.72
N VAL A 353 8.77 -14.53 19.97
CA VAL A 353 8.58 -13.12 19.59
C VAL A 353 8.34 -12.27 20.84
N ASN A 354 7.48 -12.73 21.74
CA ASN A 354 7.19 -12.01 22.97
C ASN A 354 8.43 -11.88 23.88
N GLU A 355 9.23 -12.94 23.97
CA GLU A 355 10.50 -12.93 24.70
C GLU A 355 11.49 -11.92 24.09
N LEU A 356 11.68 -11.96 22.77
CA LEU A 356 12.60 -11.08 22.05
C LEU A 356 12.16 -9.61 22.13
N LEU A 357 10.86 -9.34 22.05
CA LEU A 357 10.33 -8.00 22.24
C LEU A 357 10.51 -7.49 23.68
N ALA A 358 10.41 -8.37 24.67
CA ALA A 358 10.73 -8.00 26.05
C ALA A 358 12.22 -7.65 26.22
N LEU A 359 13.13 -8.41 25.58
CA LEU A 359 14.57 -8.08 25.57
C LEU A 359 14.84 -6.76 24.86
N LEU A 360 14.15 -6.50 23.75
CA LEU A 360 14.24 -5.23 23.03
C LEU A 360 13.76 -4.06 23.89
N ALA A 361 12.63 -4.21 24.57
CA ALA A 361 12.09 -3.19 25.46
C ALA A 361 13.02 -2.90 26.67
N MET A 362 13.73 -3.90 27.15
CA MET A 362 14.74 -3.75 28.22
C MET A 362 16.08 -3.19 27.70
N GLY A 363 16.27 -3.07 26.39
CA GLY A 363 17.54 -2.67 25.79
C GLY A 363 18.66 -3.69 25.96
N THR A 364 18.33 -4.96 26.17
CA THR A 364 19.27 -6.06 26.42
C THR A 364 19.35 -7.05 25.27
N ILE A 365 18.58 -6.83 24.22
CA ILE A 365 18.59 -7.68 23.02
C ILE A 365 19.95 -7.61 22.31
N THR A 366 20.47 -8.76 21.93
CA THR A 366 21.70 -8.88 21.12
C THR A 366 21.38 -8.71 19.63
N ASP A 367 22.41 -8.45 18.81
CA ASP A 367 22.27 -8.34 17.35
C ASP A 367 21.70 -9.64 16.72
N ALA A 368 22.09 -10.80 17.25
CA ALA A 368 21.59 -12.09 16.78
C ALA A 368 20.10 -12.28 17.13
N GLU A 369 19.71 -11.95 18.36
CA GLU A 369 18.32 -12.02 18.80
C GLU A 369 17.44 -10.99 18.07
N PHE A 370 17.99 -9.81 17.78
CA PHE A 370 17.27 -8.81 16.96
C PHE A 370 17.04 -9.32 15.53
N ASN A 371 18.04 -9.97 14.91
CA ASN A 371 17.88 -10.59 13.60
C ASN A 371 16.87 -11.74 13.64
N GLU A 372 16.88 -12.54 14.71
CA GLU A 372 15.88 -13.59 14.94
C GLU A 372 14.47 -13.00 15.04
N LEU A 373 14.28 -11.96 15.85
CA LEU A 373 13.00 -11.26 15.99
C LEU A 373 12.50 -10.77 14.65
N ALA A 374 13.37 -10.12 13.91
CA ALA A 374 13.05 -9.60 12.59
C ALA A 374 12.61 -10.72 11.63
N ALA A 375 13.34 -11.83 11.59
CA ALA A 375 13.00 -12.97 10.74
C ALA A 375 11.65 -13.60 11.16
N LEU A 376 11.40 -13.73 12.46
CA LEU A 376 10.15 -14.27 12.97
C LEU A 376 8.95 -13.39 12.63
N VAL A 377 9.07 -12.08 12.80
CA VAL A 377 7.98 -11.13 12.49
C VAL A 377 7.71 -11.06 10.99
N THR A 378 8.74 -11.18 10.16
CA THR A 378 8.62 -11.00 8.72
C THR A 378 8.25 -12.26 7.95
N ASN A 379 8.72 -13.42 8.38
CA ASN A 379 8.59 -14.66 7.62
C ASN A 379 7.61 -15.67 8.24
N SER A 380 7.18 -15.45 9.47
CA SER A 380 6.21 -16.36 10.10
C SER A 380 4.82 -16.14 9.54
N PRO A 381 4.14 -17.20 9.12
CA PRO A 381 2.75 -17.10 8.65
C PRO A 381 1.81 -16.95 9.86
N ASN A 382 1.69 -15.73 10.35
CA ASN A 382 0.93 -15.39 11.56
C ASN A 382 -0.27 -14.46 11.29
N MET A 383 -0.56 -14.17 10.03
CA MET A 383 -1.66 -13.30 9.63
C MET A 383 -2.74 -14.11 8.90
N ARG A 384 -3.97 -13.61 8.96
CA ARG A 384 -5.13 -14.17 8.22
C ARG A 384 -5.91 -13.10 7.51
N TRP A 385 -6.46 -13.48 6.37
CA TRP A 385 -7.49 -12.71 5.71
C TRP A 385 -8.78 -12.74 6.53
N THR A 386 -9.36 -11.58 6.71
CA THR A 386 -10.47 -11.34 7.64
C THR A 386 -11.52 -10.49 6.95
N ARG A 387 -12.78 -10.89 7.12
CA ARG A 387 -13.95 -10.13 6.74
C ARG A 387 -14.30 -9.16 7.87
N ILE A 388 -14.54 -7.91 7.52
CA ILE A 388 -14.85 -6.82 8.44
C ILE A 388 -16.23 -6.29 8.08
N ASP A 389 -17.12 -6.24 9.05
CA ASP A 389 -18.38 -5.49 8.95
C ASP A 389 -18.15 -4.08 9.52
N LEU A 390 -18.09 -3.11 8.64
CA LEU A 390 -17.82 -1.72 8.98
C LEU A 390 -18.99 -1.07 9.74
N ASN A 391 -20.22 -1.52 9.48
CA ASN A 391 -21.41 -0.99 10.13
C ASN A 391 -21.59 -1.59 11.53
N ALA A 392 -21.45 -2.90 11.66
CA ALA A 392 -21.52 -3.58 12.95
C ALA A 392 -20.26 -3.44 13.80
N GLN A 393 -19.16 -2.96 13.20
CA GLN A 393 -17.82 -2.88 13.81
C GLN A 393 -17.36 -4.23 14.35
N THR A 394 -17.46 -5.27 13.52
CA THR A 394 -17.04 -6.63 13.85
C THR A 394 -16.09 -7.19 12.79
N ALA A 395 -15.37 -8.25 13.14
CA ALA A 395 -14.48 -8.92 12.20
C ALA A 395 -14.49 -10.45 12.45
N GLU A 396 -14.32 -11.21 11.37
CA GLU A 396 -14.25 -12.67 11.40
C GLU A 396 -13.22 -13.19 10.38
N VAL A 397 -12.56 -14.28 10.71
CA VAL A 397 -11.57 -14.90 9.81
C VAL A 397 -12.28 -15.54 8.62
N ILE A 398 -11.77 -15.31 7.41
CA ILE A 398 -12.25 -15.96 6.20
C ILE A 398 -11.85 -17.47 6.25
N PRO A 399 -12.80 -18.39 6.01
CA PRO A 399 -12.51 -19.80 6.05
C PRO A 399 -11.62 -20.25 4.90
N ASP A 400 -10.92 -21.37 5.09
CA ASP A 400 -10.16 -22.13 4.10
C ASP A 400 -9.01 -21.37 3.41
N ILE A 401 -8.67 -20.17 3.88
CA ILE A 401 -7.44 -19.46 3.49
C ILE A 401 -6.36 -19.77 4.53
N PRO A 402 -5.17 -20.26 4.11
CA PRO A 402 -4.06 -20.48 5.02
C PRO A 402 -3.60 -19.19 5.70
N PHE A 403 -2.89 -19.35 6.81
CA PHE A 403 -2.11 -18.24 7.35
C PHE A 403 -1.14 -17.70 6.30
N THR A 404 -0.89 -16.43 6.31
CA THR A 404 0.08 -15.76 5.44
C THR A 404 1.14 -15.02 6.27
N ALA A 405 2.36 -14.95 5.76
CA ALA A 405 3.38 -14.11 6.35
C ALA A 405 3.08 -12.63 6.03
N GLY A 406 3.23 -11.76 7.04
CA GLY A 406 2.87 -10.35 6.93
C GLY A 406 3.90 -9.46 6.22
N PHE A 407 5.08 -9.99 5.93
CA PHE A 407 6.16 -9.20 5.35
C PHE A 407 6.00 -8.92 3.86
N VAL A 408 5.52 -9.88 3.13
CA VAL A 408 5.08 -9.62 1.77
C VAL A 408 3.70 -9.02 1.91
N TYR A 409 3.58 -7.72 1.69
CA TYR A 409 2.29 -7.02 1.79
C TYR A 409 1.24 -7.83 1.06
N PRO A 410 0.27 -8.39 1.78
CA PRO A 410 -0.72 -9.23 1.15
C PRO A 410 -1.61 -8.32 0.30
N PHE A 411 -1.61 -8.59 -0.98
CA PHE A 411 -2.42 -7.86 -1.93
C PHE A 411 -3.73 -8.57 -2.17
N SER A 412 -4.76 -7.77 -2.39
CA SER A 412 -6.07 -8.24 -2.77
C SER A 412 -6.47 -7.65 -4.11
N TYR A 413 -7.26 -8.39 -4.84
CA TYR A 413 -7.89 -7.96 -6.08
C TYR A 413 -9.34 -8.42 -6.09
N THR A 414 -10.21 -7.72 -6.79
CA THR A 414 -11.61 -8.12 -6.96
C THR A 414 -11.98 -8.16 -8.44
N SER A 415 -12.72 -9.19 -8.84
CA SER A 415 -13.32 -9.32 -10.15
C SER A 415 -14.57 -10.19 -10.06
N ASP A 416 -15.62 -9.82 -10.79
CA ASP A 416 -16.89 -10.56 -10.84
C ASP A 416 -17.52 -10.88 -9.48
N GLY A 417 -17.37 -9.95 -8.53
CA GLY A 417 -17.88 -10.12 -7.16
C GLY A 417 -17.09 -11.12 -6.30
N LYS A 418 -15.97 -11.61 -6.79
CA LYS A 418 -15.04 -12.48 -6.07
C LYS A 418 -13.78 -11.69 -5.67
N PHE A 419 -13.13 -12.17 -4.63
CA PHE A 419 -11.90 -11.57 -4.11
C PHE A 419 -10.74 -12.52 -4.26
N TYR A 420 -9.61 -12.01 -4.68
CA TYR A 420 -8.37 -12.78 -4.85
C TYR A 420 -7.39 -12.30 -3.80
N PHE A 421 -7.03 -13.17 -2.87
CA PHE A 421 -6.20 -12.88 -1.73
C PHE A 421 -4.83 -13.54 -1.87
N GLN A 422 -3.78 -12.76 -1.81
CA GLN A 422 -2.41 -13.27 -1.80
C GLN A 422 -2.13 -14.03 -0.50
N VAL A 423 -1.48 -15.18 -0.63
CA VAL A 423 -1.01 -16.00 0.48
C VAL A 423 0.44 -16.38 0.27
N PHE A 424 1.25 -16.16 1.28
CA PHE A 424 2.60 -16.71 1.37
C PHE A 424 2.77 -17.45 2.69
N ASN A 425 2.85 -18.78 2.61
CA ASN A 425 3.05 -19.67 3.75
C ASN A 425 4.05 -20.76 3.35
N PRO A 426 5.34 -20.57 3.65
CA PRO A 426 6.37 -21.54 3.28
C PRO A 426 6.19 -22.90 3.97
N ASP A 427 5.61 -22.94 5.18
CA ASP A 427 5.39 -24.18 5.94
C ASP A 427 4.35 -25.08 5.29
N GLN A 428 3.43 -24.50 4.53
CA GLN A 428 2.37 -25.21 3.80
C GLN A 428 2.59 -25.22 2.29
N ALA A 429 3.75 -24.76 1.82
CA ALA A 429 4.06 -24.59 0.40
C ALA A 429 3.00 -23.75 -0.35
N ALA A 430 2.34 -22.83 0.34
CA ALA A 430 1.39 -21.90 -0.25
C ALA A 430 2.13 -20.61 -0.64
N ASN A 431 2.08 -20.27 -1.93
CA ASN A 431 2.71 -19.08 -2.49
C ASN A 431 1.94 -18.68 -3.74
N GLY A 432 0.89 -17.88 -3.60
CA GLY A 432 0.04 -17.54 -4.74
C GLY A 432 -1.23 -16.83 -4.32
N TYR A 433 -2.32 -17.13 -5.00
CA TYR A 433 -3.61 -16.50 -4.79
C TYR A 433 -4.72 -17.48 -4.49
N TYR A 434 -5.61 -17.09 -3.58
CA TYR A 434 -6.84 -17.77 -3.23
C TYR A 434 -8.02 -16.92 -3.66
N GLU A 435 -8.96 -17.51 -4.38
CA GLU A 435 -10.25 -16.91 -4.69
C GLU A 435 -11.20 -17.13 -3.52
N TYR A 436 -11.84 -16.08 -3.06
CA TYR A 436 -12.93 -16.11 -2.08
C TYR A 436 -14.23 -15.66 -2.74
N ASP A 437 -15.25 -16.48 -2.61
CA ASP A 437 -16.60 -16.17 -3.03
C ASP A 437 -17.46 -15.82 -1.80
N PRO A 438 -17.82 -14.53 -1.60
CA PRO A 438 -18.62 -14.12 -0.45
C PRO A 438 -20.05 -14.67 -0.48
N ALA A 439 -20.59 -15.02 -1.65
CA ALA A 439 -21.95 -15.56 -1.77
C ALA A 439 -22.06 -16.97 -1.19
N THR A 440 -21.00 -17.76 -1.29
CA THR A 440 -20.93 -19.13 -0.77
C THR A 440 -20.12 -19.24 0.52
N ASN A 441 -19.38 -18.19 0.87
CA ASN A 441 -18.42 -18.16 1.97
C ASN A 441 -17.37 -19.27 1.86
N THR A 442 -16.81 -19.46 0.67
CA THR A 442 -15.81 -20.51 0.38
C THR A 442 -14.58 -19.91 -0.27
N SER A 443 -13.43 -20.53 -0.01
CA SER A 443 -12.16 -20.14 -0.62
C SER A 443 -11.51 -21.32 -1.35
N THR A 444 -10.86 -21.03 -2.48
CA THR A 444 -10.13 -22.02 -3.27
C THR A 444 -8.79 -21.49 -3.75
N ASN A 445 -7.75 -22.33 -3.75
CA ASN A 445 -6.48 -21.95 -4.36
C ASN A 445 -6.64 -21.80 -5.88
N VAL A 446 -6.20 -20.68 -6.43
CA VAL A 446 -6.25 -20.39 -7.87
C VAL A 446 -4.98 -20.89 -8.54
N PHE A 447 -3.82 -20.41 -8.07
CA PHE A 447 -2.52 -20.83 -8.56
C PHE A 447 -1.45 -20.68 -7.48
N THR A 448 -0.33 -21.37 -7.71
CA THR A 448 0.85 -21.30 -6.85
C THR A 448 2.07 -20.90 -7.69
N VAL A 449 2.85 -19.93 -7.24
CA VAL A 449 4.11 -19.56 -7.87
C VAL A 449 5.18 -20.57 -7.45
N ALA A 450 5.63 -21.37 -8.40
CA ALA A 450 6.64 -22.39 -8.19
C ALA A 450 8.07 -21.89 -8.41
N ALA A 451 8.23 -20.83 -9.21
CA ALA A 451 9.52 -20.18 -9.47
C ALA A 451 9.32 -18.67 -9.72
N GLY A 452 10.34 -17.87 -9.36
CA GLY A 452 10.32 -16.42 -9.48
C GLY A 452 10.14 -15.68 -8.17
N GLY A 453 10.18 -16.39 -7.03
CA GLY A 453 10.08 -15.78 -5.69
C GLY A 453 8.66 -15.83 -5.12
N VAL A 454 8.31 -14.83 -4.34
CA VAL A 454 7.01 -14.75 -3.64
C VAL A 454 6.01 -13.99 -4.51
N ALA A 455 4.81 -14.54 -4.69
CA ALA A 455 3.71 -13.86 -5.36
C ALA A 455 3.43 -12.51 -4.67
N THR A 456 3.33 -11.43 -5.45
CA THR A 456 3.07 -10.10 -4.90
C THR A 456 1.80 -9.45 -5.44
N GLN A 457 1.52 -9.59 -6.73
CA GLN A 457 0.44 -8.87 -7.37
C GLN A 457 -0.30 -9.76 -8.37
N LEU A 458 -1.58 -9.51 -8.50
CA LEU A 458 -2.46 -10.08 -9.51
C LEU A 458 -3.38 -8.96 -10.00
N PHE A 459 -3.38 -8.73 -11.31
CA PHE A 459 -4.24 -7.73 -11.94
C PHE A 459 -4.95 -8.32 -13.14
N ILE A 460 -6.21 -7.97 -13.31
CA ILE A 460 -6.98 -8.27 -14.49
C ILE A 460 -7.07 -7.00 -15.33
N LEU A 461 -6.65 -7.10 -16.58
CA LEU A 461 -6.73 -6.04 -17.59
C LEU A 461 -8.00 -6.28 -18.41
N GLU A 462 -8.94 -5.37 -18.32
CA GLU A 462 -10.24 -5.46 -19.01
C GLU A 462 -10.77 -4.06 -19.33
N GLU A 463 -11.77 -3.95 -20.19
CA GLU A 463 -12.33 -2.67 -20.63
C GLU A 463 -13.10 -1.93 -19.50
#